data_4f5119db533515a2a080dd8d91ee10e8
#
_entry.id   4f5119db533515a2a080dd8d91ee10e8
#
_cell.length_a   1.000
_cell.length_b   1.000
_cell.length_c   1.000
_cell.angle_alpha   90.00
_cell.angle_beta   90.00
_cell.angle_gamma   90.00
#
_symmetry.space_group_name_H-M   'P 1'
#
loop_
_entity.id
_entity.type
_entity.pdbx_description
1 polymer ?
#
loop_
_entity_poly.entity_id
_entity_poly.type
_entity_poly.pdbx_seq_one_letter_code
_entity_poly.pdbx_strand_id
1 'polypeptide(L)'
;MSPLVSVIIPYYKKREYIKTSLTSVINQSHKKLEIIIIYDDSNKQDLKLLDNIILKDKRVKILINSKNIGVAKSRNRAMKICKGEYIAFIDADDIWNKKKIELQIGYMIKKNIMISHTNYQIINNNFIKSSKRVARNFFTIRDLISSCDIGLSTAIISKKILNKVKFPPLKTKEDFVFWLMHLKSGNKIYAFNKNLTFWRKTDNSLSSNFIQKMCDGYKVYKNYMNFGIIKSLIYLFILSINYLFKQLK
;
A
#
# COMPACT_ATOMS: atom_id res chain seq x y z
N MET A 1 6.97 -10.52 -23.61
CA MET A 1 7.57 -11.16 -22.40
C MET A 1 6.84 -10.66 -21.15
N SER A 2 6.70 -11.50 -20.13
CA SER A 2 6.10 -11.10 -18.84
C SER A 2 7.07 -10.17 -18.08
N PRO A 3 6.69 -8.96 -17.62
CA PRO A 3 7.58 -8.03 -16.94
C PRO A 3 7.98 -8.51 -15.55
N LEU A 4 9.11 -8.06 -15.04
CA LEU A 4 9.49 -8.25 -13.64
C LEU A 4 8.68 -7.30 -12.75
N VAL A 5 8.09 -7.84 -11.69
CA VAL A 5 7.36 -7.06 -10.68
C VAL A 5 8.07 -7.15 -9.34
N SER A 6 8.45 -5.99 -8.78
CA SER A 6 8.97 -5.91 -7.42
C SER A 6 7.81 -5.74 -6.44
N VAL A 7 7.70 -6.64 -5.46
CA VAL A 7 6.70 -6.58 -4.39
C VAL A 7 7.38 -6.10 -3.12
N ILE A 8 6.88 -5.00 -2.56
CA ILE A 8 7.40 -4.37 -1.35
C ILE A 8 6.51 -4.74 -0.16
N ILE A 9 7.11 -5.33 0.87
CA ILE A 9 6.43 -5.78 2.10
C ILE A 9 7.13 -5.15 3.31
N PRO A 10 6.63 -4.04 3.86
CA PRO A 10 7.16 -3.51 5.12
C PRO A 10 6.74 -4.41 6.28
N TYR A 11 7.69 -4.77 7.13
CA TYR A 11 7.45 -5.63 8.28
C TYR A 11 7.76 -4.90 9.59
N TYR A 12 6.77 -4.83 10.49
CA TYR A 12 6.92 -4.37 11.87
C TYR A 12 5.89 -5.05 12.77
N LYS A 13 6.33 -5.90 13.69
CA LYS A 13 5.48 -6.59 14.71
C LYS A 13 4.24 -7.29 14.12
N LYS A 14 4.40 -7.99 12.99
CA LYS A 14 3.32 -8.71 12.30
C LYS A 14 3.58 -10.22 12.19
N ARG A 15 4.17 -10.79 13.27
CA ARG A 15 4.57 -12.21 13.33
C ARG A 15 3.44 -13.18 12.94
N GLU A 16 2.24 -12.93 13.45
CA GLU A 16 1.08 -13.80 13.24
C GLU A 16 0.59 -13.80 11.78
N TYR A 17 0.83 -12.71 11.05
CA TYR A 17 0.24 -12.50 9.72
C TYR A 17 1.22 -12.69 8.58
N ILE A 18 2.51 -12.40 8.80
CA ILE A 18 3.52 -12.33 7.73
C ILE A 18 3.63 -13.62 6.93
N LYS A 19 3.53 -14.79 7.58
CA LYS A 19 3.59 -16.08 6.89
C LYS A 19 2.47 -16.20 5.83
N THR A 20 1.23 -15.88 6.20
CA THR A 20 0.08 -15.95 5.29
C THR A 20 0.18 -14.91 4.18
N SER A 21 0.54 -13.67 4.53
CA SER A 21 0.75 -12.58 3.57
C SER A 21 1.83 -12.96 2.53
N LEU A 22 3.03 -13.32 2.99
CA LEU A 22 4.16 -13.68 2.13
C LEU A 22 3.84 -14.91 1.26
N THR A 23 3.18 -15.92 1.81
CA THR A 23 2.73 -17.10 1.06
C THR A 23 1.80 -16.71 -0.09
N SER A 24 0.90 -15.75 0.12
CA SER A 24 0.01 -15.24 -0.92
C SER A 24 0.76 -14.56 -2.08
N VAL A 25 1.92 -13.97 -1.80
CA VAL A 25 2.80 -13.34 -2.80
C VAL A 25 3.64 -14.40 -3.52
N ILE A 26 4.25 -15.32 -2.79
CA ILE A 26 5.07 -16.41 -3.36
C ILE A 26 4.26 -17.26 -4.35
N ASN A 27 3.00 -17.52 -4.00
CA ASN A 27 2.08 -18.36 -4.78
C ASN A 27 1.35 -17.63 -5.91
N GLN A 28 1.75 -16.39 -6.26
CA GLN A 28 1.18 -15.71 -7.41
C GLN A 28 1.37 -16.51 -8.70
N SER A 29 0.37 -16.48 -9.59
CA SER A 29 0.44 -17.11 -10.92
C SER A 29 1.51 -16.45 -11.80
N HIS A 30 1.72 -15.15 -11.66
CA HIS A 30 2.83 -14.41 -12.28
C HIS A 30 4.15 -14.78 -11.59
N LYS A 31 5.09 -15.41 -12.32
CA LYS A 31 6.31 -15.98 -11.73
C LYS A 31 7.51 -15.06 -11.67
N LYS A 32 7.56 -14.03 -12.54
CA LYS A 32 8.67 -13.05 -12.57
C LYS A 32 8.50 -12.01 -11.46
N LEU A 33 8.83 -12.40 -10.24
CA LEU A 33 8.73 -11.57 -9.05
C LEU A 33 10.10 -11.33 -8.42
N GLU A 34 10.30 -10.14 -7.89
CA GLU A 34 11.28 -9.79 -6.86
C GLU A 34 10.50 -9.39 -5.61
N ILE A 35 10.70 -10.08 -4.51
CA ILE A 35 9.95 -9.85 -3.27
C ILE A 35 10.92 -9.26 -2.24
N ILE A 36 10.64 -8.03 -1.79
CA ILE A 36 11.51 -7.28 -0.89
C ILE A 36 10.76 -7.05 0.42
N ILE A 37 11.16 -7.78 1.46
CA ILE A 37 10.69 -7.55 2.82
C ILE A 37 11.59 -6.50 3.46
N ILE A 38 11.00 -5.43 4.01
CA ILE A 38 11.75 -4.45 4.79
C ILE A 38 11.46 -4.71 6.26
N TYR A 39 12.45 -5.26 6.95
CA TYR A 39 12.37 -5.54 8.36
C TYR A 39 12.69 -4.27 9.17
N ASP A 40 11.65 -3.66 9.72
CA ASP A 40 11.69 -2.38 10.42
C ASP A 40 11.49 -2.52 11.94
N ASP A 41 11.88 -3.68 12.49
CA ASP A 41 11.80 -3.97 13.92
C ASP A 41 13.21 -4.05 14.53
N SER A 42 13.39 -3.43 15.70
CA SER A 42 14.62 -3.56 16.49
C SER A 42 14.75 -4.95 17.14
N ASN A 43 13.63 -5.60 17.44
CA ASN A 43 13.61 -6.98 17.90
C ASN A 43 13.77 -7.94 16.71
N LYS A 44 14.88 -8.66 16.69
CA LYS A 44 15.23 -9.59 15.60
C LYS A 44 14.67 -11.02 15.76
N GLN A 45 13.83 -11.27 16.76
CA GLN A 45 13.30 -12.62 17.00
C GLN A 45 12.52 -13.20 15.81
N ASP A 46 11.83 -12.32 15.07
CA ASP A 46 11.03 -12.76 13.93
C ASP A 46 11.85 -12.98 12.65
N LEU A 47 13.13 -12.58 12.63
CA LEU A 47 14.00 -12.85 11.46
C LEU A 47 14.15 -14.33 11.21
N LYS A 48 14.32 -15.15 12.26
CA LYS A 48 14.43 -16.62 12.12
C LYS A 48 13.22 -17.24 11.40
N LEU A 49 12.01 -16.69 11.66
CA LEU A 49 10.80 -17.12 10.96
C LEU A 49 10.86 -16.78 9.47
N LEU A 50 11.36 -15.59 9.15
CA LEU A 50 11.49 -15.12 7.77
C LEU A 50 12.62 -15.86 7.05
N ASP A 51 13.74 -16.13 7.69
CA ASP A 51 14.88 -16.85 7.11
C ASP A 51 14.45 -18.23 6.61
N ASN A 52 13.65 -18.97 7.38
CA ASN A 52 13.12 -20.26 6.96
C ASN A 52 12.26 -20.22 5.69
N ILE A 53 11.62 -19.08 5.40
CA ILE A 53 10.82 -18.90 4.19
C ILE A 53 11.73 -18.52 3.02
N ILE A 54 12.73 -17.67 3.27
CA ILE A 54 13.67 -17.16 2.26
C ILE A 54 14.56 -18.27 1.71
N LEU A 55 15.04 -19.14 2.58
CA LEU A 55 15.85 -20.30 2.15
C LEU A 55 15.14 -21.18 1.12
N LYS A 56 13.81 -21.12 1.05
CA LYS A 56 12.98 -21.89 0.12
C LYS A 56 12.64 -21.15 -1.18
N ASP A 57 12.79 -19.84 -1.24
CA ASP A 57 12.42 -19.05 -2.43
C ASP A 57 13.44 -17.93 -2.71
N LYS A 58 14.28 -18.13 -3.68
CA LYS A 58 15.35 -17.19 -4.10
C LYS A 58 14.85 -15.81 -4.58
N ARG A 59 13.56 -15.66 -4.83
CA ARG A 59 12.94 -14.37 -5.21
C ARG A 59 12.75 -13.43 -4.01
N VAL A 60 12.80 -13.97 -2.79
CA VAL A 60 12.59 -13.22 -1.54
C VAL A 60 13.92 -12.69 -1.02
N LYS A 61 13.94 -11.40 -0.69
CA LYS A 61 15.08 -10.72 -0.07
C LYS A 61 14.61 -9.96 1.15
N ILE A 62 15.41 -9.94 2.22
CA ILE A 62 15.18 -9.08 3.38
C ILE A 62 16.13 -7.90 3.37
N LEU A 63 15.58 -6.71 3.59
CA LEU A 63 16.31 -5.49 3.85
C LEU A 63 16.08 -5.09 5.31
N ILE A 64 17.09 -5.23 6.14
CA ILE A 64 16.98 -4.95 7.58
C ILE A 64 17.29 -3.48 7.83
N ASN A 65 16.45 -2.80 8.57
CA ASN A 65 16.73 -1.48 9.13
C ASN A 65 17.48 -1.65 10.47
N SER A 66 18.46 -0.79 10.74
CA SER A 66 19.22 -0.81 11.99
C SER A 66 18.37 -0.45 13.21
N LYS A 67 17.33 0.36 13.00
CA LYS A 67 16.31 0.77 13.98
C LYS A 67 14.97 0.93 13.27
N ASN A 68 13.89 1.06 14.02
CA ASN A 68 12.59 1.41 13.42
C ASN A 68 12.66 2.83 12.81
N ILE A 69 12.49 2.92 11.49
CA ILE A 69 12.49 4.18 10.74
C ILE A 69 11.11 4.56 10.23
N GLY A 70 10.12 3.70 10.45
CA GLY A 70 8.72 3.87 10.03
C GLY A 70 8.43 3.38 8.62
N VAL A 71 7.17 3.06 8.37
CA VAL A 71 6.68 2.40 7.14
C VAL A 71 6.98 3.21 5.87
N ALA A 72 6.81 4.54 5.92
CA ALA A 72 7.07 5.43 4.79
C ALA A 72 8.54 5.38 4.33
N LYS A 73 9.48 5.54 5.28
CA LYS A 73 10.92 5.48 4.98
C LYS A 73 11.34 4.08 4.53
N SER A 74 10.77 3.04 5.13
CA SER A 74 11.00 1.65 4.76
C SER A 74 10.57 1.37 3.32
N ARG A 75 9.37 1.79 2.90
CA ARG A 75 8.93 1.69 1.51
C ARG A 75 9.82 2.48 0.56
N ASN A 76 10.20 3.72 0.92
CA ASN A 76 11.11 4.53 0.12
C ASN A 76 12.49 3.86 -0.05
N ARG A 77 13.00 3.19 0.99
CA ARG A 77 14.27 2.45 0.93
C ARG A 77 14.17 1.28 -0.05
N ALA A 78 13.06 0.52 -0.01
CA ALA A 78 12.82 -0.57 -0.95
C ALA A 78 12.67 -0.08 -2.40
N MET A 79 11.90 0.99 -2.62
CA MET A 79 11.70 1.55 -3.96
C MET A 79 13.01 1.93 -4.65
N LYS A 80 14.05 2.35 -3.90
CA LYS A 80 15.37 2.69 -4.48
C LYS A 80 16.09 1.48 -5.06
N ILE A 81 15.89 0.28 -4.51
CA ILE A 81 16.61 -0.93 -4.91
C ILE A 81 15.78 -1.88 -5.79
N CYS A 82 14.50 -1.59 -5.99
CA CYS A 82 13.62 -2.37 -6.86
C CYS A 82 14.16 -2.46 -8.29
N LYS A 83 14.20 -3.68 -8.83
CA LYS A 83 14.63 -3.96 -10.21
C LYS A 83 13.45 -4.10 -11.17
N GLY A 84 12.23 -4.40 -10.66
CA GLY A 84 11.05 -4.62 -11.47
C GLY A 84 10.62 -3.43 -12.31
N GLU A 85 10.00 -3.69 -13.45
CA GLU A 85 9.36 -2.69 -14.31
C GLU A 85 8.10 -2.10 -13.67
N TYR A 86 7.49 -2.88 -12.79
CA TYR A 86 6.34 -2.50 -11.96
C TYR A 86 6.63 -2.75 -10.50
N ILE A 87 6.06 -1.92 -9.65
CA ILE A 87 6.16 -2.02 -8.20
C ILE A 87 4.77 -2.25 -7.63
N ALA A 88 4.61 -3.30 -6.86
CA ALA A 88 3.41 -3.62 -6.10
C ALA A 88 3.68 -3.49 -4.60
N PHE A 89 2.69 -3.07 -3.84
CA PHE A 89 2.79 -2.93 -2.40
C PHE A 89 1.81 -3.89 -1.73
N ILE A 90 2.23 -4.50 -0.62
CA ILE A 90 1.35 -5.27 0.25
C ILE A 90 1.80 -5.09 1.70
N ASP A 91 0.86 -4.82 2.59
CA ASP A 91 1.14 -4.79 4.02
C ASP A 91 1.27 -6.22 4.58
N ALA A 92 2.09 -6.39 5.62
CA ALA A 92 2.47 -7.70 6.16
C ALA A 92 1.30 -8.49 6.77
N ASP A 93 0.12 -7.90 6.89
CA ASP A 93 -1.13 -8.49 7.40
C ASP A 93 -2.19 -8.71 6.31
N ASP A 94 -1.98 -8.21 5.08
CA ASP A 94 -2.91 -8.36 3.97
C ASP A 94 -2.64 -9.64 3.15
N ILE A 95 -3.62 -10.01 2.31
CA ILE A 95 -3.53 -11.22 1.49
C ILE A 95 -3.94 -10.91 0.05
N TRP A 96 -3.25 -11.50 -0.90
CA TRP A 96 -3.59 -11.40 -2.31
C TRP A 96 -4.26 -12.65 -2.87
N ASN A 97 -5.19 -12.44 -3.82
CA ASN A 97 -5.67 -13.50 -4.68
C ASN A 97 -4.53 -14.00 -5.56
N LYS A 98 -4.47 -15.32 -5.80
CA LYS A 98 -3.42 -15.99 -6.58
C LYS A 98 -3.16 -15.37 -7.95
N LYS A 99 -4.18 -14.79 -8.60
CA LYS A 99 -4.08 -14.19 -9.94
C LYS A 99 -3.92 -12.65 -9.92
N LYS A 100 -3.68 -12.02 -8.75
CA LYS A 100 -3.67 -10.56 -8.67
C LYS A 100 -2.65 -9.91 -9.60
N ILE A 101 -1.40 -10.30 -9.49
CA ILE A 101 -0.33 -9.67 -10.27
C ILE A 101 -0.54 -9.91 -11.77
N GLU A 102 -0.83 -11.15 -12.17
CA GLU A 102 -1.09 -11.52 -13.57
C GLU A 102 -2.19 -10.67 -14.19
N LEU A 103 -3.37 -10.63 -13.56
CA LEU A 103 -4.54 -9.94 -14.09
C LEU A 103 -4.35 -8.43 -14.11
N GLN A 104 -3.80 -7.85 -13.03
CA GLN A 104 -3.63 -6.40 -12.92
C GLN A 104 -2.54 -5.88 -13.85
N ILE A 105 -1.41 -6.59 -13.98
CA ILE A 105 -0.34 -6.25 -14.94
C ILE A 105 -0.84 -6.39 -16.37
N GLY A 106 -1.56 -7.47 -16.69
CA GLY A 106 -2.18 -7.63 -18.01
C GLY A 106 -3.11 -6.47 -18.38
N TYR A 107 -3.93 -6.01 -17.41
CA TYR A 107 -4.78 -4.83 -17.59
C TYR A 107 -3.95 -3.56 -17.81
N MET A 108 -2.91 -3.34 -17.01
CA MET A 108 -2.05 -2.14 -17.11
C MET A 108 -1.33 -2.07 -18.45
N ILE A 109 -0.77 -3.17 -18.93
CA ILE A 109 -0.08 -3.26 -20.22
C ILE A 109 -1.07 -3.02 -21.37
N LYS A 110 -2.19 -3.76 -21.38
CA LYS A 110 -3.20 -3.64 -22.46
C LYS A 110 -3.74 -2.22 -22.63
N LYS A 111 -3.85 -1.46 -21.54
CA LYS A 111 -4.42 -0.10 -21.52
C LYS A 111 -3.36 1.00 -21.42
N ASN A 112 -2.07 0.66 -21.43
CA ASN A 112 -0.95 1.59 -21.22
C ASN A 112 -1.11 2.44 -19.95
N ILE A 113 -1.44 1.79 -18.83
CA ILE A 113 -1.72 2.42 -17.54
C ILE A 113 -0.46 2.42 -16.67
N MET A 114 -0.12 3.56 -16.07
CA MET A 114 1.03 3.71 -15.19
C MET A 114 0.73 3.42 -13.72
N ILE A 115 -0.51 3.66 -13.25
CA ILE A 115 -0.95 3.35 -11.88
C ILE A 115 -2.32 2.70 -11.94
N SER A 116 -2.47 1.56 -11.31
CA SER A 116 -3.78 0.95 -11.10
C SER A 116 -3.97 0.44 -9.67
N HIS A 117 -5.21 0.39 -9.23
CA HIS A 117 -5.62 -0.26 -7.98
C HIS A 117 -6.86 -1.12 -8.20
N THR A 118 -7.12 -2.04 -7.26
CA THR A 118 -8.23 -2.99 -7.37
C THR A 118 -9.27 -2.80 -6.28
N ASN A 119 -10.41 -3.44 -6.43
CA ASN A 119 -11.31 -3.66 -5.31
C ASN A 119 -10.60 -4.49 -4.23
N TYR A 120 -11.06 -4.34 -2.98
CA TYR A 120 -10.61 -5.21 -1.90
C TYR A 120 -11.76 -5.61 -0.99
N GLN A 121 -11.60 -6.75 -0.36
CA GLN A 121 -12.51 -7.32 0.64
C GLN A 121 -11.89 -7.09 2.01
N ILE A 122 -12.66 -6.55 2.95
CA ILE A 122 -12.24 -6.47 4.35
C ILE A 122 -12.48 -7.83 5.00
N ILE A 123 -11.47 -8.32 5.73
CA ILE A 123 -11.54 -9.57 6.51
C ILE A 123 -11.10 -9.29 7.94
N ASN A 124 -11.57 -10.11 8.87
CA ASN A 124 -11.06 -10.16 10.25
C ASN A 124 -9.95 -11.23 10.40
N ASN A 125 -9.46 -11.44 11.62
CA ASN A 125 -8.44 -12.44 11.91
C ASN A 125 -8.87 -13.88 11.58
N ASN A 126 -10.15 -14.19 11.64
CA ASN A 126 -10.74 -15.49 11.33
C ASN A 126 -11.14 -15.63 9.84
N PHE A 127 -10.65 -14.74 8.97
CA PHE A 127 -10.98 -14.69 7.53
C PHE A 127 -12.47 -14.46 7.23
N ILE A 128 -13.27 -14.05 8.23
CA ILE A 128 -14.67 -13.68 7.99
C ILE A 128 -14.69 -12.39 7.20
N LYS A 129 -15.36 -12.43 6.05
CA LYS A 129 -15.53 -11.27 5.17
C LYS A 129 -16.56 -10.32 5.77
N SER A 130 -16.26 -9.03 5.77
CA SER A 130 -17.19 -7.97 6.10
C SER A 130 -17.57 -7.14 4.85
N SER A 131 -17.25 -5.87 4.83
CA SER A 131 -17.57 -4.99 3.69
C SER A 131 -16.55 -5.10 2.56
N LYS A 132 -17.01 -4.81 1.33
CA LYS A 132 -16.16 -4.70 0.14
C LYS A 132 -15.96 -3.23 -0.20
N ARG A 133 -14.76 -2.87 -0.64
CA ARG A 133 -14.46 -1.54 -1.20
C ARG A 133 -14.28 -1.64 -2.70
N VAL A 134 -15.03 -0.84 -3.42
CA VAL A 134 -15.01 -0.80 -4.89
C VAL A 134 -14.05 0.29 -5.35
N ALA A 135 -13.13 -0.09 -6.23
CA ALA A 135 -12.17 0.83 -6.82
C ALA A 135 -12.86 1.76 -7.83
N ARG A 136 -12.41 3.01 -7.88
CA ARG A 136 -12.84 4.00 -8.87
C ARG A 136 -11.64 4.72 -9.48
N ASN A 137 -11.82 5.34 -10.62
CA ASN A 137 -10.76 6.11 -11.26
C ASN A 137 -10.52 7.44 -10.53
N PHE A 138 -9.25 7.89 -10.57
CA PHE A 138 -8.86 9.21 -10.09
C PHE A 138 -7.96 9.84 -11.15
N PHE A 139 -8.41 10.95 -11.73
CA PHE A 139 -7.73 11.64 -12.82
C PHE A 139 -7.17 12.98 -12.40
N THR A 140 -7.73 13.55 -11.33
CA THR A 140 -7.32 14.82 -10.76
C THR A 140 -7.21 14.71 -9.22
N ILE A 141 -6.55 15.70 -8.62
CA ILE A 141 -6.51 15.80 -7.14
C ILE A 141 -7.92 15.89 -6.55
N ARG A 142 -8.85 16.59 -7.23
CA ARG A 142 -10.24 16.79 -6.75
C ARG A 142 -10.97 15.46 -6.55
N ASP A 143 -10.66 14.46 -7.36
CA ASP A 143 -11.32 13.15 -7.28
C ASP A 143 -10.95 12.39 -6.01
N LEU A 144 -9.75 12.61 -5.45
CA LEU A 144 -9.22 11.85 -4.30
C LEU A 144 -9.12 12.67 -3.01
N ILE A 145 -8.95 14.00 -3.10
CA ILE A 145 -8.55 14.86 -1.97
C ILE A 145 -9.49 14.80 -0.75
N SER A 146 -10.76 14.48 -0.96
CA SER A 146 -11.77 14.42 0.10
C SER A 146 -11.88 13.05 0.77
N SER A 147 -11.20 12.01 0.25
CA SER A 147 -11.39 10.64 0.73
C SER A 147 -10.21 9.73 0.38
N CYS A 148 -9.60 9.13 1.38
CA CYS A 148 -8.55 8.13 1.19
C CYS A 148 -9.17 6.80 0.72
N ASP A 149 -9.28 6.60 -0.61
CA ASP A 149 -10.02 5.48 -1.21
C ASP A 149 -9.13 4.38 -1.79
N ILE A 150 -7.84 4.62 -1.87
CA ILE A 150 -6.90 3.66 -2.45
C ILE A 150 -6.21 2.89 -1.32
N GLY A 151 -6.56 1.65 -1.12
CA GLY A 151 -5.80 0.75 -0.24
C GLY A 151 -4.45 0.41 -0.87
N LEU A 152 -3.35 0.66 -0.17
CA LEU A 152 -2.01 0.51 -0.73
C LEU A 152 -1.74 -0.91 -1.23
N SER A 153 -2.18 -1.93 -0.50
CA SER A 153 -2.04 -3.35 -0.90
C SER A 153 -2.80 -3.72 -2.19
N THR A 154 -3.64 -2.82 -2.71
CA THR A 154 -4.34 -3.03 -3.98
C THR A 154 -3.58 -2.49 -5.18
N ALA A 155 -2.60 -1.62 -4.95
CA ALA A 155 -2.00 -0.79 -5.99
C ALA A 155 -0.76 -1.42 -6.64
N ILE A 156 -0.61 -1.12 -7.94
CA ILE A 156 0.59 -1.36 -8.73
C ILE A 156 0.93 -0.06 -9.48
N ILE A 157 2.22 0.28 -9.50
CA ILE A 157 2.75 1.46 -10.18
C ILE A 157 3.87 1.07 -11.14
N SER A 158 3.93 1.69 -12.31
CA SER A 158 5.05 1.55 -13.23
C SER A 158 6.30 2.25 -12.67
N LYS A 159 7.45 1.60 -12.74
CA LYS A 159 8.74 2.17 -12.33
C LYS A 159 9.08 3.45 -13.10
N LYS A 160 8.58 3.63 -14.32
CA LYS A 160 8.81 4.82 -15.15
C LYS A 160 8.44 6.14 -14.47
N ILE A 161 7.46 6.12 -13.56
CA ILE A 161 6.97 7.33 -12.88
C ILE A 161 7.29 7.34 -11.37
N LEU A 162 7.96 6.29 -10.85
CA LEU A 162 8.19 6.11 -9.43
C LEU A 162 9.14 7.16 -8.83
N ASN A 163 10.18 7.55 -9.56
CA ASN A 163 11.27 8.37 -9.02
C ASN A 163 10.89 9.82 -8.70
N LYS A 164 9.72 10.27 -9.15
CA LYS A 164 9.25 11.64 -8.97
C LYS A 164 8.52 11.86 -7.63
N VAL A 165 8.02 10.81 -7.00
CA VAL A 165 7.20 10.88 -5.78
C VAL A 165 7.71 9.89 -4.75
N LYS A 166 7.77 10.33 -3.48
CA LYS A 166 8.16 9.50 -2.33
C LYS A 166 7.05 9.52 -1.29
N PHE A 167 6.97 8.46 -0.49
CA PHE A 167 6.14 8.47 0.70
C PHE A 167 6.65 9.52 1.69
N PRO A 168 5.80 10.43 2.18
CA PRO A 168 6.21 11.42 3.18
C PRO A 168 6.42 10.75 4.55
N PRO A 169 7.22 11.37 5.44
CA PRO A 169 7.51 10.81 6.76
C PRO A 169 6.35 11.01 7.74
N LEU A 170 5.15 10.57 7.36
CA LEU A 170 3.96 10.53 8.20
C LEU A 170 3.82 9.12 8.81
N LYS A 171 3.23 9.03 10.00
CA LYS A 171 2.93 7.75 10.66
C LYS A 171 1.66 7.11 10.09
N THR A 172 0.70 7.95 9.69
CA THR A 172 -0.54 7.57 9.00
C THR A 172 -0.73 8.49 7.79
N LYS A 173 -1.57 8.11 6.81
CA LYS A 173 -1.84 8.91 5.61
C LYS A 173 -0.65 9.14 4.66
N GLU A 174 0.46 8.44 4.85
CA GLU A 174 1.63 8.51 3.96
C GLU A 174 1.28 8.02 2.54
N ASP A 175 0.44 7.00 2.44
CA ASP A 175 -0.11 6.47 1.20
C ASP A 175 -1.06 7.46 0.51
N PHE A 176 -1.90 8.12 1.29
CA PHE A 176 -2.82 9.14 0.78
C PHE A 176 -2.08 10.30 0.14
N VAL A 177 -1.04 10.82 0.82
CA VAL A 177 -0.18 11.86 0.24
C VAL A 177 0.54 11.34 -1.00
N PHE A 178 1.06 10.12 -0.98
CA PHE A 178 1.74 9.52 -2.12
C PHE A 178 0.84 9.53 -3.39
N TRP A 179 -0.41 9.15 -3.26
CA TRP A 179 -1.36 9.19 -4.38
C TRP A 179 -1.74 10.60 -4.79
N LEU A 180 -1.96 11.52 -3.85
CA LEU A 180 -2.24 12.93 -4.16
C LEU A 180 -1.08 13.59 -4.92
N MET A 181 0.17 13.27 -4.56
CA MET A 181 1.36 13.80 -5.24
C MET A 181 1.51 13.22 -6.65
N HIS A 182 1.15 11.95 -6.89
CA HIS A 182 1.09 11.41 -8.24
C HIS A 182 0.04 12.11 -9.10
N LEU A 183 -1.16 12.37 -8.57
CA LEU A 183 -2.19 13.15 -9.26
C LEU A 183 -1.74 14.60 -9.52
N LYS A 184 -1.05 15.23 -8.55
CA LYS A 184 -0.48 16.58 -8.70
C LYS A 184 0.58 16.64 -9.81
N SER A 185 1.31 15.55 -10.02
CA SER A 185 2.29 15.41 -11.12
C SER A 185 1.66 15.04 -12.47
N GLY A 186 0.33 15.08 -12.60
CA GLY A 186 -0.39 14.76 -13.84
C GLY A 186 -0.60 13.27 -14.12
N ASN A 187 -0.19 12.39 -13.21
CA ASN A 187 -0.45 10.95 -13.37
C ASN A 187 -1.93 10.66 -13.08
N LYS A 188 -2.50 9.70 -13.81
CA LYS A 188 -3.85 9.19 -13.60
C LYS A 188 -3.82 7.84 -12.90
N ILE A 189 -4.78 7.58 -12.01
CA ILE A 189 -4.90 6.33 -11.26
C ILE A 189 -6.17 5.61 -11.70
N TYR A 190 -6.03 4.39 -12.21
CA TYR A 190 -7.10 3.65 -12.81
C TYR A 190 -7.59 2.50 -11.92
N ALA A 191 -8.89 2.34 -11.85
CA ALA A 191 -9.53 1.22 -11.20
C ALA A 191 -9.50 -0.03 -12.09
N PHE A 192 -9.14 -1.15 -11.50
CA PHE A 192 -9.38 -2.48 -12.06
C PHE A 192 -10.41 -3.20 -11.18
N ASN A 193 -11.66 -3.23 -11.63
CA ASN A 193 -12.81 -3.66 -10.83
C ASN A 193 -12.86 -5.18 -10.59
N LYS A 194 -11.75 -5.74 -10.11
CA LYS A 194 -11.64 -7.13 -9.65
C LYS A 194 -11.31 -7.16 -8.16
N ASN A 195 -11.90 -8.08 -7.41
CA ASN A 195 -11.60 -8.27 -5.99
C ASN A 195 -10.37 -9.19 -5.86
N LEU A 196 -9.19 -8.58 -5.76
CA LEU A 196 -7.89 -9.27 -5.81
C LEU A 196 -7.06 -9.11 -4.53
N THR A 197 -7.57 -8.37 -3.55
CA THR A 197 -6.90 -8.09 -2.27
C THR A 197 -7.87 -8.31 -1.12
N PHE A 198 -7.38 -8.94 -0.05
CA PHE A 198 -8.07 -9.06 1.23
C PHE A 198 -7.33 -8.20 2.25
N TRP A 199 -7.95 -7.10 2.65
CA TRP A 199 -7.44 -6.21 3.67
C TRP A 199 -7.85 -6.70 5.05
N ARG A 200 -6.87 -6.92 5.93
CA ARG A 200 -7.12 -7.43 7.27
C ARG A 200 -7.32 -6.28 8.26
N LYS A 201 -8.47 -6.28 8.92
CA LYS A 201 -8.71 -5.40 10.06
C LYS A 201 -8.09 -6.03 11.30
N THR A 202 -7.00 -5.42 11.80
CA THR A 202 -6.30 -5.84 13.03
C THR A 202 -6.46 -4.79 14.12
N ASP A 203 -6.58 -5.21 15.39
CA ASP A 203 -6.80 -4.30 16.52
C ASP A 203 -5.59 -3.40 16.80
N ASN A 204 -4.38 -3.89 16.53
CA ASN A 204 -3.11 -3.18 16.73
C ASN A 204 -2.58 -2.56 15.43
N SER A 205 -3.43 -1.89 14.64
CA SER A 205 -2.97 -1.20 13.43
C SER A 205 -2.39 0.19 13.78
N LEU A 206 -1.39 0.65 12.99
CA LEU A 206 -0.88 2.03 13.10
C LEU A 206 -2.00 3.07 12.97
N SER A 207 -3.05 2.72 12.25
CA SER A 207 -4.23 3.54 12.03
C SER A 207 -5.26 3.50 13.18
N SER A 208 -5.01 2.84 14.31
CA SER A 208 -5.94 2.84 15.46
C SER A 208 -5.88 4.15 16.26
N ASN A 209 -4.74 4.84 16.29
CA ASN A 209 -4.58 6.09 17.04
C ASN A 209 -5.30 7.26 16.36
N PHE A 210 -6.43 7.68 16.95
CA PHE A 210 -7.27 8.76 16.43
C PHE A 210 -6.55 10.11 16.36
N ILE A 211 -5.85 10.51 17.44
CA ILE A 211 -5.14 11.80 17.49
C ILE A 211 -4.07 11.87 16.42
N GLN A 212 -3.29 10.80 16.25
CA GLN A 212 -2.28 10.74 15.19
C GLN A 212 -2.89 10.88 13.79
N LYS A 213 -4.05 10.25 13.55
CA LYS A 213 -4.76 10.39 12.27
C LYS A 213 -5.21 11.83 12.00
N MET A 214 -5.69 12.53 13.03
CA MET A 214 -6.13 13.93 12.88
C MET A 214 -4.93 14.84 12.61
N CYS A 215 -3.85 14.69 13.38
CA CYS A 215 -2.62 15.45 13.17
C CYS A 215 -2.02 15.24 11.77
N ASP A 216 -1.91 13.97 11.34
CA ASP A 216 -1.36 13.67 10.02
C ASP A 216 -2.33 14.08 8.91
N GLY A 217 -3.64 13.94 9.10
CA GLY A 217 -4.66 14.44 8.19
C GLY A 217 -4.58 15.95 7.99
N TYR A 218 -4.38 16.75 9.05
CA TYR A 218 -4.14 18.18 8.94
C TYR A 218 -2.87 18.50 8.13
N LYS A 219 -1.75 17.75 8.40
CA LYS A 219 -0.51 17.93 7.65
C LYS A 219 -0.65 17.62 6.15
N VAL A 220 -1.51 16.67 5.76
CA VAL A 220 -1.80 16.41 4.34
C VAL A 220 -2.20 17.70 3.64
N TYR A 221 -3.16 18.42 4.20
CA TYR A 221 -3.70 19.62 3.56
C TYR A 221 -2.79 20.83 3.75
N LYS A 222 -2.25 21.02 4.96
CA LYS A 222 -1.40 22.19 5.26
C LYS A 222 -0.05 22.12 4.57
N ASN A 223 0.66 20.98 4.69
CA ASN A 223 2.07 20.90 4.30
C ASN A 223 2.25 20.35 2.87
N TYR A 224 1.38 19.43 2.42
CA TYR A 224 1.55 18.78 1.11
C TYR A 224 0.64 19.37 0.03
N MET A 225 -0.55 19.87 0.42
CA MET A 225 -1.44 20.56 -0.52
C MET A 225 -1.26 22.08 -0.48
N ASN A 226 -0.50 22.61 0.49
CA ASN A 226 -0.23 24.05 0.67
C ASN A 226 -1.52 24.89 0.88
N PHE A 227 -2.51 24.32 1.59
CA PHE A 227 -3.73 25.06 1.89
C PHE A 227 -3.53 25.99 3.09
N GLY A 228 -4.28 27.10 3.13
CA GLY A 228 -4.41 27.94 4.32
C GLY A 228 -5.01 27.15 5.51
N ILE A 229 -4.89 27.67 6.72
CA ILE A 229 -5.33 26.99 7.96
C ILE A 229 -6.81 26.59 7.87
N ILE A 230 -7.70 27.56 7.57
CA ILE A 230 -9.15 27.34 7.51
C ILE A 230 -9.49 26.26 6.48
N LYS A 231 -8.95 26.36 5.28
CA LYS A 231 -9.17 25.38 4.22
C LYS A 231 -8.66 23.98 4.61
N SER A 232 -7.53 23.89 5.31
CA SER A 232 -7.00 22.62 5.81
C SER A 232 -7.93 21.97 6.83
N LEU A 233 -8.52 22.75 7.73
CA LEU A 233 -9.48 22.26 8.72
C LEU A 233 -10.79 21.79 8.06
N ILE A 234 -11.28 22.53 7.07
CA ILE A 234 -12.48 22.13 6.29
C ILE A 234 -12.26 20.78 5.60
N TYR A 235 -11.14 20.60 4.90
CA TYR A 235 -10.85 19.33 4.23
C TYR A 235 -10.58 18.18 5.20
N LEU A 236 -9.99 18.46 6.36
CA LEU A 236 -9.83 17.47 7.43
C LEU A 236 -11.20 16.99 7.95
N PHE A 237 -12.12 17.90 8.15
CA PHE A 237 -13.50 17.61 8.55
C PHE A 237 -14.22 16.76 7.49
N ILE A 238 -14.14 17.13 6.21
CA ILE A 238 -14.71 16.37 5.09
C ILE A 238 -14.11 14.94 5.03
N LEU A 239 -12.77 14.83 5.18
CA LEU A 239 -12.09 13.52 5.20
C LEU A 239 -12.61 12.64 6.34
N SER A 240 -12.82 13.23 7.52
CA SER A 240 -13.32 12.53 8.71
C SER A 240 -14.77 12.05 8.53
N ILE A 241 -15.63 12.90 7.99
CA ILE A 241 -17.02 12.54 7.67
C ILE A 241 -17.05 11.40 6.64
N ASN A 242 -16.31 11.51 5.55
CA ASN A 242 -16.26 10.47 4.53
C ASN A 242 -15.70 9.15 5.07
N TYR A 243 -14.79 9.19 6.03
CA TYR A 243 -14.33 7.99 6.74
C TYR A 243 -15.45 7.35 7.55
N LEU A 244 -16.24 8.13 8.31
CA LEU A 244 -17.37 7.61 9.10
C LEU A 244 -18.44 6.97 8.19
N PHE A 245 -18.84 7.64 7.12
CA PHE A 245 -19.79 7.05 6.16
C PHE A 245 -19.31 5.74 5.54
N LYS A 246 -18.01 5.56 5.36
CA LYS A 246 -17.45 4.29 4.90
C LYS A 246 -17.52 3.17 5.94
N GLN A 247 -17.53 3.49 7.22
CA GLN A 247 -17.65 2.48 8.26
C GLN A 247 -19.08 1.95 8.40
N LEU A 248 -20.08 2.76 8.00
CA LEU A 248 -21.50 2.41 8.04
C LEU A 248 -21.95 1.55 6.83
N LYS A 249 -21.15 1.49 5.76
CA LYS A 249 -21.35 0.65 4.59
C LYS A 249 -20.45 -0.60 4.61
#